data_0d91c9e0cc3da18b78f9e0570cad617f
#
_entry.id   0d91c9e0cc3da18b78f9e0570cad617f
#
_cell.length_a   1.000
_cell.length_b   1.000
_cell.length_c   1.000
_cell.angle_alpha   90.00
_cell.angle_beta   90.00
_cell.angle_gamma   90.00
#
_symmetry.space_group_name_H-M   'P 1'
#
loop_
_entity.id
_entity.type
_entity.pdbx_description
1 polymer ?
#
loop_
_entity_poly.entity_id
_entity_poly.type
_entity_poly.pdbx_seq_one_letter_code
_entity_poly.pdbx_strand_id
1 'polypeptide(L)'
;MPKYKNIFCLSILASAVLLSACQPKSNEPKEPTSPEVVQTEPEVLKLSGDTEKLKLVIPECEGKNCPEISIERLNSNQRFIDEWIDQQILQQLKNILSVDAIEPAKATAASEAEVAASEPKTALSTVTTPKQQLEQQIQPSMQTFLNLDKELKALSASHSISLMIKPKILNSGDPLATVVLNSSHYLGGAHGASAQRYYNFDLEQQ
;
A
#
# COMPACT_ATOMS: atom_id res chain seq x y z
N MET A 1 -9.03 28.25 -40.11
CA MET A 1 -8.74 27.33 -41.22
C MET A 1 -7.31 27.56 -41.65
N PRO A 2 -6.44 26.57 -41.61
CA PRO A 2 -6.08 25.85 -42.82
C PRO A 2 -6.05 24.35 -42.66
N LYS A 3 -6.36 23.66 -43.73
CA LYS A 3 -6.36 22.24 -43.98
C LYS A 3 -4.91 21.78 -44.27
N TYR A 4 -4.45 20.69 -43.67
CA TYR A 4 -3.28 19.95 -44.16
C TYR A 4 -3.69 18.55 -44.62
N LYS A 5 -3.35 18.33 -45.90
CA LYS A 5 -3.60 17.14 -46.70
C LYS A 5 -2.58 16.06 -46.38
N ASN A 6 -3.07 14.85 -46.51
CA ASN A 6 -2.39 13.55 -46.53
C ASN A 6 -1.10 13.52 -47.36
N ILE A 7 -0.08 12.85 -46.83
CA ILE A 7 0.99 12.23 -47.61
C ILE A 7 1.14 10.78 -47.16
N PHE A 8 0.69 9.89 -48.06
CA PHE A 8 0.97 8.47 -48.10
C PHE A 8 2.44 8.27 -48.49
N CYS A 9 3.20 7.52 -47.78
CA CYS A 9 4.42 6.85 -48.26
C CYS A 9 4.34 5.37 -47.95
N LEU A 10 3.98 4.62 -48.97
CA LEU A 10 4.16 3.19 -49.12
C LEU A 10 5.68 2.93 -49.29
N SER A 11 6.26 2.04 -48.49
CA SER A 11 7.52 1.38 -48.81
C SER A 11 7.42 -0.11 -48.46
N ILE A 12 7.16 -0.88 -49.48
CA ILE A 12 7.25 -2.33 -49.52
C ILE A 12 8.73 -2.66 -49.78
N LEU A 13 9.36 -3.46 -48.93
CA LEU A 13 10.55 -4.24 -49.26
C LEU A 13 10.46 -5.61 -48.60
N ALA A 14 10.07 -6.55 -49.41
CA ALA A 14 10.16 -7.98 -49.14
C ALA A 14 11.61 -8.42 -49.36
N SER A 15 12.17 -9.15 -48.41
CA SER A 15 13.38 -9.95 -48.61
C SER A 15 13.23 -11.30 -47.88
N ALA A 16 12.79 -12.27 -48.62
CA ALA A 16 12.81 -13.68 -48.23
C ALA A 16 14.22 -14.22 -48.51
N VAL A 17 14.89 -14.72 -47.48
CA VAL A 17 16.10 -15.58 -47.63
C VAL A 17 15.82 -16.92 -47.01
N LEU A 18 15.52 -17.89 -47.87
CA LEU A 18 15.49 -19.30 -47.54
C LEU A 18 16.91 -19.84 -47.62
N LEU A 19 17.50 -20.22 -46.49
CA LEU A 19 18.70 -21.05 -46.42
C LEU A 19 18.32 -22.41 -45.84
N SER A 20 18.03 -23.35 -46.72
CA SER A 20 17.96 -24.77 -46.38
C SER A 20 19.41 -25.30 -46.33
N ALA A 21 19.90 -25.62 -45.12
CA ALA A 21 21.13 -26.38 -44.93
C ALA A 21 20.78 -27.87 -44.73
N CYS A 22 21.06 -28.68 -45.73
CA CYS A 22 21.14 -30.12 -45.60
C CYS A 22 22.32 -30.53 -44.73
N GLN A 23 22.06 -31.23 -43.63
CA GLN A 23 23.11 -31.91 -42.88
C GLN A 23 23.29 -33.35 -43.36
N PRO A 24 24.51 -33.80 -43.65
CA PRO A 24 24.77 -35.22 -43.90
C PRO A 24 24.87 -35.96 -42.55
N LYS A 25 24.26 -37.13 -42.51
CA LYS A 25 24.34 -38.10 -41.43
C LYS A 25 25.75 -38.64 -41.31
N SER A 26 26.46 -38.34 -40.26
CA SER A 26 27.65 -39.06 -39.83
C SER A 26 27.36 -39.84 -38.56
N ASN A 27 27.53 -41.16 -38.61
CA ASN A 27 27.51 -42.04 -37.46
C ASN A 27 28.83 -41.87 -36.70
N GLU A 28 28.75 -41.34 -35.48
CA GLU A 28 29.89 -41.32 -34.56
C GLU A 28 29.43 -41.75 -33.16
N PRO A 29 30.30 -42.40 -32.35
CA PRO A 29 29.87 -43.15 -31.16
C PRO A 29 29.45 -42.25 -30.03
N LYS A 30 28.47 -42.70 -29.25
CA LYS A 30 27.96 -42.05 -28.03
C LYS A 30 29.06 -41.85 -26.99
N GLU A 31 29.46 -40.62 -26.80
CA GLU A 31 30.19 -40.17 -25.63
C GLU A 31 29.23 -39.92 -24.46
N PRO A 32 29.56 -40.23 -23.19
CA PRO A 32 28.64 -40.14 -22.07
C PRO A 32 28.24 -38.73 -21.81
N THR A 33 26.96 -38.46 -21.88
CA THR A 33 26.30 -37.18 -21.58
C THR A 33 26.67 -36.71 -20.21
N SER A 34 27.46 -35.62 -20.15
CA SER A 34 27.63 -34.80 -18.94
C SER A 34 26.26 -34.34 -18.46
N PRO A 35 25.96 -34.37 -17.16
CA PRO A 35 24.67 -33.86 -16.68
C PRO A 35 24.54 -32.39 -17.04
N GLU A 36 23.49 -32.10 -17.81
CA GLU A 36 23.03 -30.74 -18.12
C GLU A 36 22.76 -30.04 -16.80
N VAL A 37 23.65 -29.11 -16.42
CA VAL A 37 23.43 -28.21 -15.30
C VAL A 37 22.27 -27.33 -15.71
N VAL A 38 21.07 -27.68 -15.25
CA VAL A 38 19.93 -26.77 -15.28
C VAL A 38 20.33 -25.56 -14.46
N GLN A 39 20.77 -24.52 -15.15
CA GLN A 39 20.92 -23.20 -14.55
C GLN A 39 19.51 -22.73 -14.21
N THR A 40 19.11 -22.96 -12.97
CA THR A 40 17.95 -22.30 -12.39
C THR A 40 18.26 -20.81 -12.41
N GLU A 41 17.62 -20.09 -13.31
CA GLU A 41 17.65 -18.62 -13.32
C GLU A 41 17.19 -18.14 -11.92
N PRO A 42 17.92 -17.23 -11.25
CA PRO A 42 17.57 -16.79 -9.92
C PRO A 42 16.13 -16.25 -9.96
N GLU A 43 15.28 -16.81 -9.11
CA GLU A 43 13.89 -16.38 -8.99
C GLU A 43 13.88 -14.94 -8.47
N VAL A 44 13.53 -14.01 -9.35
CA VAL A 44 13.48 -12.58 -9.05
C VAL A 44 12.41 -12.35 -7.99
N LEU A 45 12.82 -11.92 -6.80
CA LEU A 45 11.90 -11.58 -5.72
C LEU A 45 11.06 -10.36 -6.12
N LYS A 46 9.75 -10.56 -6.25
CA LYS A 46 8.81 -9.49 -6.55
C LYS A 46 7.79 -9.34 -5.45
N LEU A 47 7.54 -8.10 -5.04
CA LEU A 47 6.42 -7.80 -4.16
C LEU A 47 5.11 -7.85 -4.96
N SER A 48 4.19 -8.71 -4.55
CA SER A 48 2.87 -8.84 -5.16
C SER A 48 1.80 -8.98 -4.07
N GLY A 49 0.62 -8.48 -4.34
CA GLY A 49 -0.49 -8.55 -3.40
C GLY A 49 -1.55 -7.50 -3.69
N ASP A 50 -2.58 -7.52 -2.87
CA ASP A 50 -3.74 -6.63 -2.94
C ASP A 50 -3.93 -5.88 -1.63
N THR A 51 -4.97 -5.06 -1.55
CA THR A 51 -5.39 -4.44 -0.30
C THR A 51 -6.64 -5.12 0.25
N GLU A 52 -6.72 -5.18 1.57
CA GLU A 52 -7.89 -5.66 2.30
C GLU A 52 -8.53 -4.52 3.07
N LYS A 53 -9.84 -4.33 2.86
CA LYS A 53 -10.61 -3.39 3.67
C LYS A 53 -10.81 -3.91 5.08
N LEU A 54 -10.55 -3.07 6.09
CA LEU A 54 -10.78 -3.39 7.50
C LEU A 54 -12.27 -3.28 7.83
N LYS A 55 -12.72 -4.18 8.72
CA LYS A 55 -14.08 -4.13 9.28
C LYS A 55 -14.09 -3.19 10.47
N LEU A 56 -14.59 -1.98 10.25
CA LEU A 56 -14.69 -0.97 11.27
C LEU A 56 -16.13 -0.93 11.78
N VAL A 57 -16.29 -0.92 13.10
CA VAL A 57 -17.62 -0.79 13.73
C VAL A 57 -17.99 0.68 13.78
N ILE A 58 -18.83 1.10 12.84
CA ILE A 58 -19.39 2.46 12.77
C ILE A 58 -20.85 2.37 13.23
N PRO A 59 -21.31 3.22 14.15
CA PRO A 59 -22.72 3.30 14.54
C PRO A 59 -23.61 3.56 13.33
N GLU A 60 -24.82 3.02 13.36
CA GLU A 60 -25.82 3.34 12.34
C GLU A 60 -26.07 4.85 12.33
N CYS A 61 -26.09 5.42 11.15
CA CYS A 61 -26.29 6.83 10.93
C CYS A 61 -27.36 7.02 9.86
N GLU A 62 -28.41 7.75 10.22
CA GLU A 62 -29.49 8.11 9.30
C GLU A 62 -29.30 9.55 8.79
N GLY A 63 -29.31 9.73 7.45
CA GLY A 63 -29.25 11.04 6.83
C GLY A 63 -28.05 11.26 5.94
N LYS A 64 -27.83 12.54 5.57
CA LYS A 64 -26.79 12.92 4.59
C LYS A 64 -25.41 13.23 5.19
N ASN A 65 -25.36 13.44 6.51
CA ASN A 65 -24.17 13.89 7.22
C ASN A 65 -23.57 12.77 8.08
N CYS A 66 -23.43 11.59 7.51
CA CYS A 66 -22.81 10.45 8.19
C CYS A 66 -21.28 10.52 8.09
N PRO A 67 -20.56 10.19 9.17
CA PRO A 67 -19.11 10.12 9.12
C PRO A 67 -18.66 8.97 8.22
N GLU A 68 -17.66 9.21 7.38
CA GLU A 68 -17.12 8.21 6.47
C GLU A 68 -15.70 7.85 6.86
N ILE A 69 -15.44 6.57 7.09
CA ILE A 69 -14.09 6.07 7.34
C ILE A 69 -13.83 4.81 6.52
N SER A 70 -12.72 4.77 5.84
CA SER A 70 -12.28 3.62 5.06
C SER A 70 -10.79 3.42 5.24
N ILE A 71 -10.41 2.31 5.85
CA ILE A 71 -9.02 1.92 6.05
C ILE A 71 -8.80 0.58 5.38
N GLU A 72 -7.78 0.51 4.56
CA GLU A 72 -7.32 -0.71 3.92
C GLU A 72 -5.91 -1.03 4.43
N ARG A 73 -5.59 -2.30 4.59
CA ARG A 73 -4.24 -2.80 4.86
C ARG A 73 -3.64 -3.46 3.62
N LEU A 74 -2.34 -3.59 3.57
CA LEU A 74 -1.66 -4.38 2.56
C LEU A 74 -1.78 -5.88 2.90
N ASN A 75 -2.00 -6.70 1.90
CA ASN A 75 -1.98 -8.15 1.98
C ASN A 75 -1.13 -8.68 0.81
N SER A 76 0.16 -8.79 1.05
CA SER A 76 1.14 -9.14 0.03
C SER A 76 1.77 -10.51 0.29
N ASN A 77 2.65 -10.93 -0.63
CA ASN A 77 3.48 -12.11 -0.47
C ASN A 77 4.66 -11.90 0.51
N GLN A 78 4.82 -10.68 1.09
CA GLN A 78 5.89 -10.32 2.02
C GLN A 78 5.29 -9.84 3.34
N ARG A 79 5.16 -10.78 4.29
CA ARG A 79 4.51 -10.52 5.58
C ARG A 79 5.17 -9.39 6.38
N PHE A 80 6.50 -9.27 6.35
CA PHE A 80 7.20 -8.21 7.08
C PHE A 80 6.84 -6.81 6.56
N ILE A 81 6.62 -6.67 5.23
CA ILE A 81 6.17 -5.41 4.62
C ILE A 81 4.74 -5.11 5.06
N ASP A 82 3.86 -6.10 5.08
CA ASP A 82 2.48 -5.93 5.51
C ASP A 82 2.41 -5.46 6.97
N GLU A 83 3.15 -6.11 7.87
CA GLU A 83 3.23 -5.75 9.29
C GLU A 83 3.82 -4.35 9.49
N TRP A 84 4.85 -3.99 8.72
CA TRP A 84 5.43 -2.67 8.77
C TRP A 84 4.46 -1.58 8.28
N ILE A 85 3.75 -1.82 7.17
CA ILE A 85 2.70 -0.92 6.66
C ILE A 85 1.54 -0.79 7.66
N ASP A 86 1.14 -1.88 8.34
CA ASP A 86 0.13 -1.83 9.40
C ASP A 86 0.55 -0.85 10.53
N GLN A 87 1.83 -0.85 10.93
CA GLN A 87 2.34 0.13 11.90
C GLN A 87 2.29 1.58 11.37
N GLN A 88 2.57 1.77 10.07
CA GLN A 88 2.47 3.10 9.45
C GLN A 88 1.02 3.59 9.37
N ILE A 89 0.06 2.70 9.15
CA ILE A 89 -1.38 3.03 9.21
C ILE A 89 -1.75 3.53 10.61
N LEU A 90 -1.34 2.82 11.66
CA LEU A 90 -1.59 3.24 13.06
C LEU A 90 -0.95 4.59 13.38
N GLN A 91 0.29 4.80 12.95
CA GLN A 91 0.98 6.07 13.14
C GLN A 91 0.29 7.22 12.39
N GLN A 92 -0.15 6.97 11.15
CA GLN A 92 -0.87 7.94 10.34
C GLN A 92 -2.20 8.34 10.97
N LEU A 93 -2.96 7.36 11.49
CA LEU A 93 -4.20 7.62 12.22
C LEU A 93 -3.98 8.50 13.46
N LYS A 94 -2.97 8.16 14.27
CA LYS A 94 -2.60 8.99 15.42
C LYS A 94 -2.27 10.42 15.00
N ASN A 95 -1.46 10.59 13.94
CA ASN A 95 -1.07 11.91 13.46
C ASN A 95 -2.27 12.72 12.97
N ILE A 96 -3.20 12.10 12.22
CA ILE A 96 -4.39 12.78 11.70
C ILE A 96 -5.32 13.21 12.85
N LEU A 97 -5.58 12.32 13.80
CA LEU A 97 -6.54 12.56 14.87
C LEU A 97 -5.99 13.35 16.07
N SER A 98 -4.65 13.46 16.21
CA SER A 98 -4.03 14.26 17.26
C SER A 98 -3.78 15.72 16.85
N VAL A 99 -3.77 16.03 15.55
CA VAL A 99 -3.59 17.41 15.05
C VAL A 99 -4.79 18.30 15.39
N ASP A 100 -5.97 17.72 15.59
CA ASP A 100 -7.18 18.49 15.97
C ASP A 100 -7.33 18.77 17.46
N ALA A 101 -6.42 18.27 18.29
CA ALA A 101 -6.21 18.79 19.65
C ALA A 101 -5.30 20.03 19.58
N ILE A 102 -5.68 21.04 18.78
CA ILE A 102 -4.88 22.26 18.59
C ILE A 102 -4.91 23.11 19.85
N GLU A 103 -3.87 23.02 20.65
CA GLU A 103 -3.38 24.21 21.36
C GLU A 103 -2.68 25.15 20.35
N PRO A 104 -2.85 26.48 20.46
CA PRO A 104 -2.26 27.42 19.52
C PRO A 104 -0.74 27.29 19.51
N ALA A 105 -0.18 27.22 18.33
CA ALA A 105 1.21 27.00 18.02
C ALA A 105 2.20 27.68 18.98
N LYS A 106 2.96 26.88 19.71
CA LYS A 106 4.25 27.25 20.23
C LYS A 106 5.30 26.38 19.56
N ALA A 107 6.02 27.00 18.63
CA ALA A 107 7.15 26.39 18.00
C ALA A 107 8.21 26.05 19.05
N THR A 108 8.55 24.80 19.25
CA THR A 108 9.81 24.39 19.87
C THR A 108 10.23 23.00 19.41
N ALA A 109 11.46 22.97 18.95
CA ALA A 109 12.38 21.91 18.61
C ALA A 109 12.15 20.49 19.18
N ALA A 110 12.51 19.55 18.31
CA ALA A 110 12.94 18.18 18.51
C ALA A 110 13.19 17.72 19.96
N SER A 111 12.50 16.67 20.37
CA SER A 111 12.93 15.80 21.45
C SER A 111 12.59 14.36 21.11
N GLU A 112 13.63 13.56 20.98
CA GLU A 112 13.58 12.11 20.96
C GLU A 112 12.95 11.64 22.27
N ALA A 113 11.90 10.82 22.19
CA ALA A 113 11.32 10.18 23.36
C ALA A 113 11.45 8.67 23.22
N GLU A 114 12.16 8.09 24.16
CA GLU A 114 12.43 6.68 24.40
C GLU A 114 11.18 5.80 24.31
N VAL A 115 11.37 4.68 23.64
CA VAL A 115 10.40 3.58 23.59
C VAL A 115 10.48 2.83 24.92
N ALA A 116 9.55 3.07 25.83
CA ALA A 116 9.35 2.24 27.00
C ALA A 116 8.64 0.95 26.58
N ALA A 117 9.35 -0.14 26.66
CA ALA A 117 8.82 -1.50 26.49
C ALA A 117 7.82 -1.81 27.61
N SER A 118 6.55 -1.92 27.26
CA SER A 118 5.55 -2.52 28.16
C SER A 118 5.39 -3.99 27.79
N GLU A 119 5.69 -4.86 28.75
CA GLU A 119 5.55 -6.30 28.63
C GLU A 119 4.12 -6.75 28.32
N PRO A 120 3.92 -7.77 27.47
CA PRO A 120 2.59 -8.25 27.15
C PRO A 120 2.06 -9.15 28.28
N LYS A 121 0.97 -8.74 28.88
CA LYS A 121 0.16 -9.64 29.71
C LYS A 121 -0.39 -10.78 28.84
N THR A 122 0.01 -11.98 29.19
CA THR A 122 -0.49 -13.25 28.67
C THR A 122 -2.01 -13.31 28.77
N ALA A 123 -2.71 -13.24 27.65
CA ALA A 123 -4.12 -13.58 27.52
C ALA A 123 -4.26 -14.64 26.42
N LEU A 124 -4.90 -15.69 26.79
CA LEU A 124 -5.39 -16.89 26.09
C LEU A 124 -5.48 -16.73 24.55
N SER A 125 -4.65 -17.48 23.83
CA SER A 125 -4.46 -17.45 22.37
C SER A 125 -5.71 -17.95 21.64
N THR A 126 -6.62 -17.06 21.31
CA THR A 126 -7.40 -17.18 20.09
C THR A 126 -6.47 -16.77 18.94
N VAL A 127 -6.30 -17.62 17.94
CA VAL A 127 -5.47 -17.33 16.76
C VAL A 127 -6.08 -16.15 16.03
N THR A 128 -5.61 -14.94 16.35
CA THR A 128 -6.09 -13.69 15.77
C THR A 128 -5.31 -13.45 14.47
N THR A 129 -5.99 -13.23 13.36
CA THR A 129 -5.32 -12.90 12.10
C THR A 129 -4.68 -11.50 12.18
N PRO A 130 -3.61 -11.20 11.39
CA PRO A 130 -3.01 -9.86 11.33
C PRO A 130 -4.03 -8.75 11.08
N LYS A 131 -5.01 -9.00 10.21
CA LYS A 131 -6.13 -8.09 9.96
C LYS A 131 -6.94 -7.81 11.23
N GLN A 132 -7.33 -8.85 11.96
CA GLN A 132 -8.10 -8.70 13.21
C GLN A 132 -7.28 -7.97 14.30
N GLN A 133 -5.96 -8.21 14.36
CA GLN A 133 -5.08 -7.48 15.27
C GLN A 133 -5.06 -5.98 14.94
N LEU A 134 -4.91 -5.63 13.67
CA LEU A 134 -4.95 -4.23 13.23
C LEU A 134 -6.33 -3.61 13.50
N GLU A 135 -7.43 -4.32 13.22
CA GLU A 135 -8.80 -3.87 13.52
C GLU A 135 -8.98 -3.55 15.02
N GLN A 136 -8.41 -4.36 15.91
CA GLN A 136 -8.43 -4.09 17.36
C GLN A 136 -7.57 -2.86 17.74
N GLN A 137 -6.39 -2.73 17.16
CA GLN A 137 -5.47 -1.62 17.45
C GLN A 137 -5.99 -0.26 16.95
N ILE A 138 -6.84 -0.26 15.94
CA ILE A 138 -7.47 0.96 15.39
C ILE A 138 -8.64 1.45 16.25
N GLN A 139 -9.24 0.60 17.09
CA GLN A 139 -10.45 0.97 17.84
C GLN A 139 -10.35 2.27 18.66
N PRO A 140 -9.23 2.58 19.38
CA PRO A 140 -9.11 3.86 20.07
C PRO A 140 -9.20 5.07 19.12
N SER A 141 -8.55 4.99 17.96
CA SER A 141 -8.60 6.03 16.94
C SER A 141 -10.00 6.18 16.35
N MET A 142 -10.73 5.07 16.19
CA MET A 142 -12.14 5.08 15.77
C MET A 142 -13.02 5.83 16.77
N GLN A 143 -12.84 5.60 18.08
CA GLN A 143 -13.60 6.31 19.10
C GLN A 143 -13.31 7.82 19.06
N THR A 144 -12.05 8.21 18.88
CA THR A 144 -11.66 9.63 18.72
C THR A 144 -12.37 10.25 17.52
N PHE A 145 -12.36 9.59 16.36
CA PHE A 145 -13.03 10.04 15.14
C PHE A 145 -14.55 10.20 15.35
N LEU A 146 -15.20 9.23 15.97
CA LEU A 146 -16.65 9.26 16.23
C LEU A 146 -17.02 10.32 17.28
N ASN A 147 -16.16 10.58 18.27
CA ASN A 147 -16.37 11.65 19.23
C ASN A 147 -16.27 13.02 18.56
N LEU A 148 -15.29 13.21 17.69
CA LEU A 148 -15.17 14.44 16.90
C LEU A 148 -16.42 14.69 16.04
N ASP A 149 -16.97 13.66 15.38
CA ASP A 149 -18.23 13.76 14.64
C ASP A 149 -19.39 14.25 15.52
N LYS A 150 -19.51 13.70 16.75
CA LYS A 150 -20.54 14.12 17.70
C LYS A 150 -20.37 15.58 18.15
N GLU A 151 -19.15 16.00 18.44
CA GLU A 151 -18.85 17.35 18.84
C GLU A 151 -19.17 18.37 17.73
N LEU A 152 -18.78 18.08 16.49
CA LEU A 152 -19.08 18.91 15.33
C LEU A 152 -20.59 19.02 15.07
N LYS A 153 -21.33 17.93 15.20
CA LYS A 153 -22.79 17.94 15.08
C LYS A 153 -23.46 18.75 16.18
N ALA A 154 -22.95 18.70 17.41
CA ALA A 154 -23.44 19.53 18.52
C ALA A 154 -23.21 21.02 18.26
N LEU A 155 -22.19 21.38 17.51
CA LEU A 155 -21.90 22.76 17.07
C LEU A 155 -22.67 23.16 15.80
N SER A 156 -23.65 22.35 15.38
CA SER A 156 -24.47 22.57 14.16
C SER A 156 -23.63 22.58 12.86
N ALA A 157 -22.53 21.85 12.84
CA ALA A 157 -21.74 21.65 11.62
C ALA A 157 -22.58 20.89 10.59
N SER A 158 -22.67 21.45 9.38
CA SER A 158 -23.50 20.88 8.30
C SER A 158 -22.78 19.87 7.42
N HIS A 159 -21.50 19.61 7.70
CA HIS A 159 -20.65 18.73 6.89
C HIS A 159 -20.30 17.44 7.62
N SER A 160 -20.30 16.34 6.90
CA SER A 160 -19.80 15.06 7.40
C SER A 160 -18.27 15.05 7.39
N ILE A 161 -17.68 14.44 8.41
CA ILE A 161 -16.23 14.18 8.42
C ILE A 161 -15.90 12.90 7.66
N SER A 162 -14.71 12.85 7.08
CA SER A 162 -14.24 11.68 6.35
C SER A 162 -12.76 11.40 6.59
N LEU A 163 -12.39 10.12 6.56
CA LEU A 163 -11.01 9.66 6.67
C LEU A 163 -10.81 8.43 5.81
N MET A 164 -9.78 8.44 4.97
CA MET A 164 -9.38 7.31 4.14
C MET A 164 -7.89 7.07 4.25
N ILE A 165 -7.48 5.82 4.45
CA ILE A 165 -6.09 5.38 4.38
C ILE A 165 -6.02 4.13 3.53
N LYS A 166 -5.15 4.14 2.51
CA LYS A 166 -5.02 3.04 1.56
C LYS A 166 -3.57 2.88 1.10
N PRO A 167 -2.93 1.72 1.35
CA PRO A 167 -1.65 1.37 0.76
C PRO A 167 -1.81 0.98 -0.73
N LYS A 168 -0.73 1.10 -1.50
CA LYS A 168 -0.65 0.64 -2.88
C LYS A 168 0.78 0.26 -3.22
N ILE A 169 0.99 -0.90 -3.81
CA ILE A 169 2.28 -1.25 -4.43
C ILE A 169 2.42 -0.43 -5.70
N LEU A 170 3.47 0.40 -5.78
CA LEU A 170 3.79 1.21 -6.96
C LEU A 170 4.81 0.53 -7.85
N ASN A 171 5.83 -0.06 -7.23
CA ASN A 171 6.89 -0.77 -7.90
C ASN A 171 7.16 -2.08 -7.17
N SER A 172 7.19 -3.16 -7.91
CA SER A 172 7.49 -4.51 -7.42
C SER A 172 8.81 -5.04 -7.97
N GLY A 173 9.64 -4.11 -8.52
CA GLY A 173 10.89 -4.47 -9.19
C GLY A 173 11.97 -4.92 -8.23
N ASP A 174 12.91 -5.66 -8.79
CA ASP A 174 14.09 -6.21 -8.13
C ASP A 174 15.24 -5.18 -8.15
N PRO A 175 15.98 -4.98 -7.05
CA PRO A 175 15.73 -5.49 -5.70
C PRO A 175 14.77 -4.64 -4.85
N LEU A 176 14.38 -3.44 -5.32
CA LEU A 176 13.61 -2.47 -4.54
C LEU A 176 12.13 -2.50 -4.89
N ALA A 177 11.30 -2.76 -3.89
CA ALA A 177 9.87 -2.58 -3.96
C ALA A 177 9.45 -1.25 -3.31
N THR A 178 8.47 -0.57 -3.89
CA THR A 178 7.94 0.69 -3.36
C THR A 178 6.45 0.54 -3.04
N VAL A 179 6.09 0.85 -1.81
CA VAL A 179 4.70 0.97 -1.37
C VAL A 179 4.39 2.42 -1.05
N VAL A 180 3.28 2.94 -1.54
CA VAL A 180 2.76 4.25 -1.14
C VAL A 180 1.59 4.07 -0.18
N LEU A 181 1.59 4.79 0.93
CA LEU A 181 0.45 4.92 1.82
C LEU A 181 -0.25 6.25 1.52
N ASN A 182 -1.42 6.15 0.90
CA ASN A 182 -2.28 7.29 0.61
C ASN A 182 -3.19 7.56 1.80
N SER A 183 -3.31 8.81 2.19
CA SER A 183 -4.29 9.23 3.18
C SER A 183 -5.01 10.50 2.72
N SER A 184 -6.29 10.59 3.03
CA SER A 184 -7.09 11.80 2.86
C SER A 184 -8.09 11.89 4.00
N HIS A 185 -8.34 13.11 4.46
CA HIS A 185 -9.30 13.35 5.53
C HIS A 185 -9.92 14.74 5.42
N TYR A 186 -11.13 14.84 5.94
CA TYR A 186 -11.81 16.09 6.22
C TYR A 186 -12.43 15.96 7.64
N LEU A 187 -11.97 16.80 8.54
CA LEU A 187 -12.34 16.72 9.96
C LEU A 187 -13.14 17.96 10.43
N GLY A 188 -13.91 18.57 9.52
CA GLY A 188 -14.81 19.68 9.84
C GLY A 188 -14.18 21.07 9.72
N GLY A 189 -12.94 21.21 9.26
CA GLY A 189 -12.29 22.48 8.99
C GLY A 189 -12.70 23.12 7.66
N ALA A 190 -12.00 24.21 7.27
CA ALA A 190 -12.26 24.90 6.01
C ALA A 190 -11.89 24.05 4.77
N HIS A 191 -10.91 23.14 4.91
CA HIS A 191 -10.42 22.29 3.82
C HIS A 191 -10.07 20.88 4.34
N GLY A 192 -10.18 19.90 3.47
CA GLY A 192 -9.62 18.59 3.69
C GLY A 192 -8.10 18.58 3.44
N ALA A 193 -7.44 17.55 3.93
CA ALA A 193 -6.03 17.32 3.68
C ALA A 193 -5.79 15.95 3.05
N SER A 194 -4.74 15.85 2.24
CA SER A 194 -4.28 14.57 1.68
C SER A 194 -2.77 14.48 1.73
N ALA A 195 -2.26 13.27 1.91
CA ALA A 195 -0.83 12.98 1.93
C ALA A 195 -0.51 11.65 1.28
N GLN A 196 0.69 11.56 0.75
CA GLN A 196 1.26 10.32 0.22
C GLN A 196 2.61 10.10 0.88
N ARG A 197 2.82 8.93 1.47
CA ARG A 197 4.09 8.52 2.05
C ARG A 197 4.63 7.32 1.29
N TYR A 198 5.86 7.43 0.84
CA TYR A 198 6.53 6.41 0.03
C TYR A 198 7.51 5.64 0.89
N TYR A 199 7.48 4.32 0.79
CA TYR A 199 8.32 3.41 1.53
C TYR A 199 8.98 2.46 0.56
N ASN A 200 10.32 2.39 0.63
CA ASN A 200 11.12 1.52 -0.21
C ASN A 200 11.63 0.36 0.62
N PHE A 201 11.48 -0.83 0.11
CA PHE A 201 11.90 -2.07 0.73
C PHE A 201 12.89 -2.77 -0.16
N ASP A 202 14.01 -3.17 0.41
CA ASP A 202 14.96 -4.07 -0.22
C ASP A 202 14.46 -5.50 0.01
N LEU A 203 14.12 -6.20 -1.08
CA LEU A 203 13.56 -7.55 -0.99
C LEU A 203 14.62 -8.62 -0.74
N GLU A 204 15.90 -8.31 -0.90
CA GLU A 204 17.01 -9.22 -0.62
C GLU A 204 17.46 -9.16 0.84
N GLN A 205 17.21 -8.02 1.52
CA GLN A 205 17.55 -7.78 2.91
C GLN A 205 16.27 -7.85 3.76
N GLN A 206 15.94 -9.06 4.22
CA GLN A 206 14.80 -9.30 5.13
C GLN A 206 15.23 -9.25 6.59
#